data_a9f4f25a8caa59007957353afeb1a636
#
_entry.id   a9f4f25a8caa59007957353afeb1a636
#
_cell.length_a   1.000
_cell.length_b   1.000
_cell.length_c   1.000
_cell.angle_alpha   90.00
_cell.angle_beta   90.00
_cell.angle_gamma   90.00
#
_symmetry.space_group_name_H-M   'P 1'
#
loop_
_entity.id
_entity.type
_entity.pdbx_description
1 polymer ?
#
loop_
_entity_poly.entity_id
_entity_poly.type
_entity_poly.pdbx_seq_one_letter_code
_entity_poly.pdbx_strand_id
1 'polypeptide(L)'
;NQYDENIDAFSETLNSIYSAVQALKKVSDRAGEIAAMVDSMKSKDQLAAYRQEVNQLLEQTVQIGNSKDQYGYLFSGTKSDLASYAVTRNESGDISDVEFKGSKNTTEVEIAPVTSISVHIPGSNETTSGTTGLFETVGSSIFKDLLALREGLDSGAQADVENIRENVVSNLMLDESAIIHHISRI
;
A
#
# COMPACT_ATOMS: atom_id res chain seq x y z
N ASN A 1 -13.80 -32.55 1.30
CA ASN A 1 -15.12 -32.05 1.69
C ASN A 1 -15.12 -30.52 1.59
N GLN A 2 -16.26 -29.84 1.83
CA GLN A 2 -16.36 -28.38 1.72
C GLN A 2 -15.36 -27.63 2.60
N TYR A 3 -15.05 -28.13 3.79
CA TYR A 3 -14.06 -27.50 4.68
C TYR A 3 -12.63 -27.64 4.12
N ASP A 4 -12.29 -28.78 3.55
CA ASP A 4 -10.97 -28.97 2.91
C ASP A 4 -10.80 -28.02 1.72
N GLU A 5 -11.82 -27.88 0.87
CA GLU A 5 -11.84 -26.95 -0.27
C GLU A 5 -11.72 -25.50 0.21
N ASN A 6 -12.41 -25.12 1.30
CA ASN A 6 -12.31 -23.80 1.89
C ASN A 6 -10.89 -23.53 2.45
N ILE A 7 -10.27 -24.52 3.10
CA ILE A 7 -8.91 -24.42 3.64
C ILE A 7 -7.87 -24.25 2.53
N ASP A 8 -8.01 -25.03 1.45
CA ASP A 8 -7.09 -24.95 0.29
C ASP A 8 -7.21 -23.57 -0.39
N ALA A 9 -8.44 -23.10 -0.65
CA ALA A 9 -8.72 -21.78 -1.19
C ALA A 9 -8.16 -20.65 -0.31
N PHE A 10 -8.35 -20.79 1.00
CA PHE A 10 -7.81 -19.87 2.00
C PHE A 10 -6.27 -19.81 1.96
N SER A 11 -5.61 -20.97 1.92
CA SER A 11 -4.15 -21.05 1.88
C SER A 11 -3.58 -20.39 0.63
N GLU A 12 -4.24 -20.53 -0.51
CA GLU A 12 -3.83 -19.91 -1.77
C GLU A 12 -3.97 -18.39 -1.74
N THR A 13 -5.10 -17.89 -1.23
CA THR A 13 -5.32 -16.45 -1.03
C THR A 13 -4.32 -15.86 -0.04
N LEU A 14 -4.03 -16.53 1.08
CA LEU A 14 -3.01 -16.10 2.04
C LEU A 14 -1.62 -16.00 1.40
N ASN A 15 -1.20 -16.97 0.59
CA ASN A 15 0.07 -16.92 -0.11
C ASN A 15 0.14 -15.72 -1.07
N SER A 16 -0.97 -15.41 -1.74
CA SER A 16 -1.08 -14.25 -2.63
C SER A 16 -0.97 -12.94 -1.85
N ILE A 17 -1.69 -12.83 -0.73
CA ILE A 17 -1.60 -11.68 0.18
C ILE A 17 -0.18 -11.53 0.73
N TYR A 18 0.43 -12.61 1.22
CA TYR A 18 1.79 -12.58 1.76
C TYR A 18 2.80 -12.06 0.72
N SER A 19 2.69 -12.54 -0.52
CA SER A 19 3.54 -12.09 -1.63
C SER A 19 3.36 -10.59 -1.91
N ALA A 20 2.11 -10.12 -1.92
CA ALA A 20 1.78 -8.71 -2.13
C ALA A 20 2.31 -7.83 -0.98
N VAL A 21 2.15 -8.26 0.27
CA VAL A 21 2.65 -7.54 1.46
C VAL A 21 4.17 -7.47 1.46
N GLN A 22 4.87 -8.54 1.07
CA GLN A 22 6.33 -8.55 0.92
C GLN A 22 6.80 -7.59 -0.20
N ALA A 23 6.05 -7.51 -1.29
CA ALA A 23 6.34 -6.56 -2.36
C ALA A 23 6.12 -5.11 -1.90
N LEU A 24 5.03 -4.86 -1.16
CA LEU A 24 4.75 -3.54 -0.58
C LEU A 24 5.83 -3.10 0.42
N LYS A 25 6.31 -4.04 1.26
CA LYS A 25 7.43 -3.74 2.18
C LYS A 25 8.67 -3.27 1.43
N LYS A 26 9.04 -3.92 0.32
CA LYS A 26 10.20 -3.48 -0.49
C LYS A 26 10.01 -2.08 -1.07
N VAL A 27 8.78 -1.73 -1.47
CA VAL A 27 8.44 -0.37 -1.92
C VAL A 27 8.64 0.63 -0.79
N SER A 28 8.10 0.35 0.39
CA SER A 28 8.21 1.22 1.57
C SER A 28 9.67 1.40 1.99
N ASP A 29 10.45 0.31 2.09
CA ASP A 29 11.88 0.34 2.40
C ASP A 29 12.62 1.26 1.42
N ARG A 30 12.37 1.10 0.11
CA ARG A 30 13.05 1.89 -0.92
C ARG A 30 12.65 3.36 -0.90
N ALA A 31 11.37 3.66 -0.69
CA ALA A 31 10.89 5.02 -0.52
C ALA A 31 11.55 5.71 0.69
N GLY A 32 11.66 5.01 1.81
CA GLY A 32 12.35 5.49 3.02
C GLY A 32 13.84 5.75 2.77
N GLU A 33 14.53 4.87 2.04
CA GLU A 33 15.93 5.11 1.64
C GLU A 33 16.08 6.38 0.78
N ILE A 34 15.21 6.55 -0.22
CA ILE A 34 15.24 7.75 -1.07
C ILE A 34 14.99 8.99 -0.23
N ALA A 35 13.96 8.99 0.61
CA ALA A 35 13.64 10.11 1.49
C ALA A 35 14.81 10.47 2.43
N ALA A 36 15.50 9.47 2.97
CA ALA A 36 16.67 9.67 3.84
C ALA A 36 17.90 10.20 3.08
N MET A 37 18.02 9.90 1.77
CA MET A 37 19.14 10.37 0.94
C MET A 37 18.93 11.78 0.40
N VAL A 38 17.71 12.32 0.43
CA VAL A 38 17.42 13.66 -0.07
C VAL A 38 18.01 14.70 0.89
N ASP A 39 18.85 15.57 0.35
CA ASP A 39 19.42 16.71 1.06
C ASP A 39 19.57 17.92 0.11
N SER A 40 19.79 19.11 0.67
CA SER A 40 19.94 20.35 -0.08
C SER A 40 21.19 20.41 -0.97
N MET A 41 22.09 19.43 -0.89
CA MET A 41 23.32 19.36 -1.67
C MET A 41 23.17 18.50 -2.94
N LYS A 42 22.02 17.82 -3.13
CA LYS A 42 21.77 17.02 -4.34
C LYS A 42 21.62 17.92 -5.57
N SER A 43 22.19 17.46 -6.68
CA SER A 43 22.03 18.14 -7.97
C SER A 43 20.58 17.95 -8.49
N LYS A 44 20.14 18.86 -9.37
CA LYS A 44 18.83 18.74 -10.02
C LYS A 44 18.66 17.41 -10.75
N ASP A 45 19.72 16.91 -11.39
CA ASP A 45 19.68 15.63 -12.11
C ASP A 45 19.51 14.45 -11.16
N GLN A 46 20.12 14.48 -9.97
CA GLN A 46 19.95 13.47 -8.95
C GLN A 46 18.51 13.48 -8.37
N LEU A 47 17.97 14.66 -8.08
CA LEU A 47 16.58 14.80 -7.62
C LEU A 47 15.59 14.31 -8.69
N ALA A 48 15.83 14.63 -9.97
CA ALA A 48 15.00 14.16 -11.08
C ALA A 48 15.05 12.63 -11.22
N ALA A 49 16.22 12.00 -11.02
CA ALA A 49 16.35 10.55 -11.03
C ALA A 49 15.56 9.89 -9.88
N TYR A 50 15.66 10.43 -8.67
CA TYR A 50 14.87 9.96 -7.53
C TYR A 50 13.37 10.17 -7.75
N ARG A 51 12.95 11.30 -8.32
CA ARG A 51 11.56 11.55 -8.68
C ARG A 51 11.00 10.49 -9.61
N GLN A 52 11.76 10.12 -10.65
CA GLN A 52 11.34 9.05 -11.57
C GLN A 52 11.22 7.70 -10.85
N GLU A 53 12.15 7.38 -9.96
CA GLU A 53 12.11 6.16 -9.18
C GLU A 53 10.87 6.13 -8.27
N VAL A 54 10.59 7.22 -7.54
CA VAL A 54 9.38 7.32 -6.70
C VAL A 54 8.10 7.19 -7.51
N ASN A 55 8.07 7.73 -8.73
CA ASN A 55 6.92 7.55 -9.63
C ASN A 55 6.72 6.08 -10.01
N GLN A 56 7.80 5.33 -10.23
CA GLN A 56 7.74 3.88 -10.47
C GLN A 56 7.28 3.11 -9.22
N LEU A 57 7.74 3.51 -8.02
CA LEU A 57 7.27 2.91 -6.76
C LEU A 57 5.78 3.15 -6.55
N LEU A 58 5.28 4.34 -6.88
CA LEU A 58 3.85 4.66 -6.81
C LEU A 58 3.01 3.79 -7.76
N GLU A 59 3.44 3.64 -9.02
CA GLU A 59 2.80 2.74 -10.00
C GLU A 59 2.80 1.28 -9.49
N GLN A 60 3.92 0.82 -8.95
CA GLN A 60 4.04 -0.51 -8.38
C GLN A 60 3.11 -0.69 -7.17
N THR A 61 2.98 0.32 -6.31
CA THR A 61 2.08 0.27 -5.15
C THR A 61 0.63 0.12 -5.59
N VAL A 62 0.20 0.84 -6.63
CA VAL A 62 -1.14 0.70 -7.21
C VAL A 62 -1.34 -0.70 -7.80
N GLN A 63 -0.35 -1.26 -8.49
CA GLN A 63 -0.42 -2.62 -9.02
C GLN A 63 -0.55 -3.66 -7.90
N ILE A 64 0.21 -3.50 -6.81
CA ILE A 64 0.11 -4.37 -5.63
C ILE A 64 -1.28 -4.23 -5.00
N GLY A 65 -1.78 -3.00 -4.82
CA GLY A 65 -3.12 -2.74 -4.27
C GLY A 65 -4.25 -3.31 -5.12
N ASN A 66 -4.03 -3.45 -6.43
CA ASN A 66 -4.97 -4.05 -7.37
C ASN A 66 -4.61 -5.50 -7.75
N SER A 67 -3.84 -6.19 -6.92
CA SER A 67 -3.54 -7.62 -7.13
C SER A 67 -4.80 -8.47 -7.02
N LYS A 68 -4.82 -9.55 -7.82
CA LYS A 68 -5.93 -10.50 -7.87
C LYS A 68 -5.43 -11.91 -7.65
N ASP A 69 -6.31 -12.74 -7.12
CA ASP A 69 -6.26 -14.19 -7.23
C ASP A 69 -7.44 -14.71 -8.08
N GLN A 70 -7.69 -16.00 -8.03
CA GLN A 70 -8.83 -16.62 -8.71
C GLN A 70 -10.19 -16.21 -8.13
N TYR A 71 -10.24 -15.64 -6.94
CA TYR A 71 -11.47 -15.21 -6.25
C TYR A 71 -11.74 -13.71 -6.39
N GLY A 72 -10.82 -12.96 -6.97
CA GLY A 72 -10.98 -11.53 -7.23
C GLY A 72 -9.86 -10.66 -6.68
N TYR A 73 -10.16 -9.39 -6.44
CA TYR A 73 -9.19 -8.44 -5.90
C TYR A 73 -8.93 -8.67 -4.41
N LEU A 74 -7.65 -8.84 -4.06
CA LEU A 74 -7.23 -9.24 -2.71
C LEU A 74 -7.56 -8.21 -1.61
N PHE A 75 -7.54 -6.92 -1.95
CA PHE A 75 -7.61 -5.82 -0.99
C PHE A 75 -8.90 -5.00 -1.08
N SER A 76 -9.88 -5.45 -1.85
CA SER A 76 -11.17 -4.74 -2.01
C SER A 76 -12.24 -5.14 -0.98
N GLY A 77 -11.87 -5.94 0.02
CA GLY A 77 -12.81 -6.40 1.05
C GLY A 77 -13.96 -7.21 0.46
N THR A 78 -15.20 -6.88 0.82
CA THR A 78 -16.40 -7.58 0.30
C THR A 78 -16.74 -7.27 -1.16
N LYS A 79 -15.99 -6.36 -1.83
CA LYS A 79 -16.19 -5.99 -3.24
C LYS A 79 -15.10 -6.59 -4.14
N SER A 80 -14.88 -7.89 -4.06
CA SER A 80 -13.78 -8.58 -4.76
C SER A 80 -13.87 -8.53 -6.30
N ASP A 81 -14.99 -8.11 -6.87
CA ASP A 81 -15.21 -7.90 -8.29
C ASP A 81 -14.68 -6.54 -8.81
N LEU A 82 -14.43 -5.58 -7.91
CA LEU A 82 -13.97 -4.25 -8.24
C LEU A 82 -12.49 -4.03 -7.86
N ALA A 83 -11.75 -3.32 -8.71
CA ALA A 83 -10.41 -2.88 -8.38
C ALA A 83 -10.40 -2.10 -7.06
N SER A 84 -9.46 -2.44 -6.17
CA SER A 84 -9.35 -1.82 -4.85
C SER A 84 -9.07 -0.32 -4.93
N TYR A 85 -8.26 0.08 -5.93
CA TYR A 85 -7.78 1.45 -6.10
C TYR A 85 -8.01 1.97 -7.52
N ALA A 86 -8.57 3.16 -7.63
CA ALA A 86 -8.65 3.93 -8.86
C ALA A 86 -7.61 5.05 -8.83
N VAL A 87 -6.99 5.34 -9.97
CA VAL A 87 -5.99 6.39 -10.11
C VAL A 87 -6.50 7.53 -10.98
N THR A 88 -6.16 8.75 -10.57
CA THR A 88 -6.27 9.94 -11.41
C THR A 88 -4.88 10.31 -11.90
N ARG A 89 -4.76 10.73 -13.16
CA ARG A 89 -3.48 11.13 -13.75
C ARG A 89 -3.52 12.59 -14.18
N ASN A 90 -2.36 13.25 -14.07
CA ASN A 90 -2.17 14.60 -14.58
C ASN A 90 -1.94 14.60 -16.10
N GLU A 91 -1.75 15.81 -16.70
CA GLU A 91 -1.51 15.98 -18.13
C GLU A 91 -0.22 15.29 -18.63
N SER A 92 0.76 15.08 -17.75
CA SER A 92 2.00 14.36 -18.04
C SER A 92 1.87 12.83 -17.97
N GLY A 93 0.70 12.33 -17.55
CA GLY A 93 0.44 10.90 -17.36
C GLY A 93 0.86 10.34 -16.00
N ASP A 94 1.46 11.16 -15.14
CA ASP A 94 1.83 10.75 -13.77
C ASP A 94 0.58 10.63 -12.88
N ILE A 95 0.57 9.68 -11.95
CA ILE A 95 -0.50 9.55 -10.95
C ILE A 95 -0.55 10.82 -10.11
N SER A 96 -1.69 11.48 -10.06
CA SER A 96 -1.94 12.67 -9.22
C SER A 96 -2.78 12.38 -7.99
N ASP A 97 -3.57 11.30 -8.02
CA ASP A 97 -4.38 10.87 -6.88
C ASP A 97 -4.67 9.38 -6.96
N VAL A 98 -4.87 8.76 -5.80
CA VAL A 98 -5.23 7.34 -5.64
C VAL A 98 -6.39 7.24 -4.66
N GLU A 99 -7.50 6.68 -5.10
CA GLU A 99 -8.74 6.58 -4.32
C GLU A 99 -9.10 5.11 -4.07
N PHE A 100 -9.39 4.75 -2.82
CA PHE A 100 -9.90 3.44 -2.47
C PHE A 100 -11.37 3.28 -2.88
N LYS A 101 -11.66 2.26 -3.68
CA LYS A 101 -13.01 1.92 -4.18
C LYS A 101 -13.59 0.65 -3.57
N GLY A 102 -12.77 -0.08 -2.80
CA GLY A 102 -13.17 -1.32 -2.15
C GLY A 102 -14.17 -1.13 -0.99
N SER A 103 -14.29 -2.17 -0.19
CA SER A 103 -15.06 -2.19 1.05
C SER A 103 -14.11 -2.29 2.24
N LYS A 104 -14.40 -1.56 3.31
CA LYS A 104 -13.66 -1.66 4.59
C LYS A 104 -14.05 -2.92 5.38
N ASN A 105 -15.13 -3.62 4.96
CA ASN A 105 -15.59 -4.86 5.57
C ASN A 105 -14.86 -6.05 4.95
N THR A 106 -14.63 -7.08 5.76
CA THR A 106 -14.02 -8.34 5.35
C THR A 106 -15.06 -9.45 5.28
N THR A 107 -14.81 -10.47 4.45
CA THR A 107 -15.63 -11.67 4.37
C THR A 107 -15.06 -12.71 5.31
N GLU A 108 -15.92 -13.37 6.08
CA GLU A 108 -15.56 -14.54 6.88
C GLU A 108 -15.87 -15.82 6.12
N VAL A 109 -14.97 -16.80 6.21
CA VAL A 109 -15.11 -18.13 5.60
C VAL A 109 -15.13 -19.17 6.71
N GLU A 110 -16.12 -20.07 6.66
CA GLU A 110 -16.24 -21.16 7.62
C GLU A 110 -15.24 -22.27 7.27
N ILE A 111 -14.33 -22.60 8.20
CA ILE A 111 -13.27 -23.60 8.05
C ILE A 111 -13.53 -24.86 8.87
N ALA A 112 -14.42 -24.78 9.85
CA ALA A 112 -14.89 -25.89 10.66
C ALA A 112 -16.28 -25.53 11.23
N PRO A 113 -17.06 -26.51 11.76
CA PRO A 113 -18.33 -26.20 12.39
C PRO A 113 -18.19 -25.09 13.44
N VAL A 114 -18.95 -24.01 13.27
CA VAL A 114 -18.96 -22.83 14.17
C VAL A 114 -17.61 -22.07 14.23
N THR A 115 -16.69 -22.31 13.27
CA THR A 115 -15.40 -21.63 13.21
C THR A 115 -15.22 -20.92 11.87
N SER A 116 -15.27 -19.60 11.91
CA SER A 116 -15.01 -18.75 10.73
C SER A 116 -13.74 -17.93 10.91
N ILE A 117 -13.04 -17.67 9.82
CA ILE A 117 -11.88 -16.79 9.77
C ILE A 117 -12.05 -15.75 8.65
N SER A 118 -11.48 -14.57 8.87
CA SER A 118 -11.43 -13.54 7.83
C SER A 118 -10.21 -13.79 6.95
N VAL A 119 -10.44 -13.90 5.64
CA VAL A 119 -9.43 -14.20 4.63
C VAL A 119 -8.77 -12.94 4.09
N HIS A 120 -9.50 -11.82 4.10
CA HIS A 120 -9.10 -10.59 3.42
C HIS A 120 -8.60 -9.53 4.39
N ILE A 121 -7.55 -8.84 3.98
CA ILE A 121 -7.09 -7.60 4.62
C ILE A 121 -7.64 -6.46 3.74
N PRO A 122 -8.41 -5.51 4.29
CA PRO A 122 -8.87 -4.37 3.50
C PRO A 122 -7.68 -3.50 3.10
N GLY A 123 -7.70 -2.97 1.88
CA GLY A 123 -6.67 -2.04 1.42
C GLY A 123 -6.65 -0.78 2.26
N SER A 124 -7.82 -0.24 2.58
CA SER A 124 -8.00 0.96 3.40
C SER A 124 -8.91 0.68 4.58
N ASN A 125 -8.49 1.08 5.77
CA ASN A 125 -9.34 1.25 6.94
C ASN A 125 -8.76 2.34 7.84
N GLU A 126 -9.26 3.54 7.65
CA GLU A 126 -8.89 4.74 8.41
C GLU A 126 -9.66 4.87 9.74
N THR A 127 -10.42 3.85 10.13
CA THR A 127 -11.13 3.84 11.41
C THR A 127 -10.37 3.02 12.45
N THR A 128 -10.54 3.34 13.72
CA THR A 128 -9.95 2.59 14.84
C THR A 128 -10.69 1.28 15.12
N SER A 129 -11.77 1.02 14.39
CA SER A 129 -12.63 -0.16 14.54
C SER A 129 -12.43 -1.13 13.37
N GLY A 130 -12.33 -2.42 13.65
CA GLY A 130 -12.18 -3.47 12.66
C GLY A 130 -10.73 -3.82 12.32
N THR A 131 -10.55 -4.51 11.18
CA THR A 131 -9.22 -4.90 10.69
C THR A 131 -8.49 -3.70 10.12
N THR A 132 -7.25 -3.46 10.54
CA THR A 132 -6.40 -2.37 10.03
C THR A 132 -6.20 -2.50 8.52
N GLY A 133 -6.30 -1.40 7.78
CA GLY A 133 -5.99 -1.35 6.35
C GLY A 133 -4.51 -1.58 6.08
N LEU A 134 -4.19 -2.14 4.93
CA LEU A 134 -2.79 -2.43 4.56
C LEU A 134 -2.07 -1.20 3.99
N PHE A 135 -2.73 -0.46 3.11
CA PHE A 135 -2.15 0.70 2.40
C PHE A 135 -2.53 2.03 3.03
N GLU A 136 -3.66 2.06 3.74
CA GLU A 136 -4.19 3.26 4.37
C GLU A 136 -4.73 2.91 5.74
N THR A 137 -4.20 3.56 6.76
CA THR A 137 -4.57 3.41 8.16
C THR A 137 -4.98 4.76 8.76
N VAL A 138 -5.32 4.78 10.03
CA VAL A 138 -5.58 6.04 10.74
C VAL A 138 -4.31 6.90 10.75
N GLY A 139 -4.32 7.98 9.98
CA GLY A 139 -3.24 8.98 9.96
C GLY A 139 -2.05 8.63 9.06
N SER A 140 -2.12 7.54 8.29
CA SER A 140 -1.06 7.15 7.36
C SER A 140 -1.64 6.60 6.06
N SER A 141 -1.00 6.93 4.92
CA SER A 141 -1.32 6.40 3.61
C SER A 141 -0.06 6.38 2.74
N ILE A 142 0.40 5.18 2.41
CA ILE A 142 1.61 5.02 1.57
C ILE A 142 1.48 5.74 0.22
N PHE A 143 0.26 5.83 -0.34
CA PHE A 143 0.04 6.57 -1.59
C PHE A 143 0.26 8.07 -1.41
N LYS A 144 -0.29 8.67 -0.34
CA LYS A 144 -0.11 10.10 -0.04
C LYS A 144 1.35 10.42 0.28
N ASP A 145 2.04 9.53 0.98
CA ASP A 145 3.43 9.72 1.35
C ASP A 145 4.36 9.61 0.14
N LEU A 146 4.10 8.67 -0.80
CA LEU A 146 4.82 8.58 -2.06
C LEU A 146 4.54 9.79 -2.97
N LEU A 147 3.29 10.29 -3.02
CA LEU A 147 2.95 11.51 -3.74
C LEU A 147 3.68 12.72 -3.16
N ALA A 148 3.67 12.90 -1.85
CA ALA A 148 4.37 13.99 -1.17
C ALA A 148 5.90 13.93 -1.37
N LEU A 149 6.49 12.72 -1.31
CA LEU A 149 7.90 12.51 -1.60
C LEU A 149 8.24 12.94 -3.05
N ARG A 150 7.44 12.53 -4.01
CA ARG A 150 7.63 12.90 -5.43
C ARG A 150 7.53 14.40 -5.65
N GLU A 151 6.52 15.05 -5.06
CA GLU A 151 6.32 16.50 -5.17
C GLU A 151 7.48 17.30 -4.56
N GLY A 152 7.95 16.89 -3.39
CA GLY A 152 9.11 17.51 -2.77
C GLY A 152 10.40 17.34 -3.57
N LEU A 153 10.58 16.21 -4.25
CA LEU A 153 11.70 15.98 -5.16
C LEU A 153 11.62 16.84 -6.45
N ASP A 154 10.39 17.13 -6.92
CA ASP A 154 10.16 17.92 -8.12
C ASP A 154 10.47 19.40 -7.89
N SER A 155 10.10 19.94 -6.73
CA SER A 155 10.35 21.34 -6.38
C SER A 155 11.84 21.63 -6.17
N GLY A 156 12.56 20.70 -5.58
CA GLY A 156 13.97 20.84 -5.19
C GLY A 156 14.25 22.02 -4.25
N ALA A 157 13.19 22.63 -3.70
CA ALA A 157 13.34 23.72 -2.75
C ALA A 157 13.80 23.21 -1.37
N GLN A 158 14.65 23.97 -0.68
CA GLN A 158 15.17 23.57 0.63
C GLN A 158 14.06 23.27 1.65
N ALA A 159 12.97 24.05 1.63
CA ALA A 159 11.83 23.84 2.52
C ALA A 159 11.13 22.51 2.28
N ASP A 160 11.03 22.06 1.02
CA ASP A 160 10.39 20.80 0.66
C ASP A 160 11.29 19.61 0.96
N VAL A 161 12.61 19.76 0.80
CA VAL A 161 13.61 18.77 1.24
C VAL A 161 13.53 18.58 2.76
N GLU A 162 13.39 19.66 3.52
CA GLU A 162 13.25 19.61 4.98
C GLU A 162 11.93 18.93 5.40
N ASN A 163 10.83 19.23 4.70
CA ASN A 163 9.53 18.56 4.89
C ASN A 163 9.59 17.05 4.60
N ILE A 164 10.29 16.62 3.55
CA ILE A 164 10.53 15.20 3.27
C ILE A 164 11.21 14.54 4.47
N ARG A 165 12.27 15.14 5.00
CA ARG A 165 13.05 14.56 6.10
C ARG A 165 12.26 14.47 7.41
N GLU A 166 11.44 15.48 7.73
CA GLU A 166 10.74 15.54 8.99
C GLU A 166 9.40 14.78 9.00
N ASN A 167 8.64 14.90 7.93
CA ASN A 167 7.27 14.40 7.87
C ASN A 167 7.15 13.11 7.04
N VAL A 168 7.67 13.10 5.80
CA VAL A 168 7.51 11.94 4.91
C VAL A 168 8.27 10.73 5.43
N VAL A 169 9.50 10.90 5.94
CA VAL A 169 10.27 9.79 6.55
C VAL A 169 9.52 9.21 7.75
N SER A 170 8.96 10.05 8.60
CA SER A 170 8.20 9.61 9.77
C SER A 170 6.93 8.84 9.38
N ASN A 171 6.21 9.31 8.35
CA ASN A 171 5.01 8.65 7.85
C ASN A 171 5.34 7.30 7.20
N LEU A 172 6.39 7.24 6.36
CA LEU A 172 6.84 5.97 5.76
C LEU A 172 7.25 4.93 6.81
N MET A 173 7.81 5.35 7.95
CA MET A 173 8.07 4.45 9.08
C MET A 173 6.78 3.91 9.72
N LEU A 174 5.71 4.72 9.77
CA LEU A 174 4.40 4.26 10.23
C LEU A 174 3.78 3.26 9.26
N ASP A 175 3.88 3.52 7.94
CA ASP A 175 3.44 2.60 6.89
C ASP A 175 4.19 1.26 6.98
N GLU A 176 5.52 1.30 7.13
CA GLU A 176 6.33 0.10 7.33
C GLU A 176 5.90 -0.69 8.57
N SER A 177 5.64 -0.01 9.68
CA SER A 177 5.16 -0.64 10.92
C SER A 177 3.81 -1.33 10.73
N ALA A 178 2.88 -0.71 10.00
CA ALA A 178 1.59 -1.31 9.65
C ALA A 178 1.76 -2.55 8.75
N ILE A 179 2.63 -2.47 7.75
CA ILE A 179 2.95 -3.59 6.86
C ILE A 179 3.55 -4.77 7.65
N ILE A 180 4.52 -4.51 8.54
CA ILE A 180 5.13 -5.54 9.40
C ILE A 180 4.09 -6.18 10.31
N HIS A 181 3.16 -5.39 10.85
CA HIS A 181 2.06 -5.91 11.66
C HIS A 181 1.20 -6.92 10.86
N HIS A 182 0.90 -6.64 9.60
CA HIS A 182 0.18 -7.57 8.74
C HIS A 182 0.99 -8.83 8.43
N ILE A 183 2.29 -8.70 8.13
CA ILE A 183 3.18 -9.85 7.90
C ILE A 183 3.17 -10.82 9.10
N SER A 184 3.17 -10.29 10.32
CA SER A 184 3.21 -11.13 11.54
C SER A 184 1.90 -11.85 11.85
N ARG A 185 0.82 -11.55 11.14
CA ARG A 185 -0.52 -12.15 11.32
C ARG A 185 -0.89 -13.15 10.23
N ILE A 186 -0.15 -13.22 9.15
CA ILE A 186 -0.27 -14.21 8.07
C ILE A 186 0.57 -15.43 8.41
#